data_351039b5dfaa0660d381cd7e2898f86b
#
_entry.id   351039b5dfaa0660d381cd7e2898f86b
#
_cell.length_a   1.000
_cell.length_b   1.000
_cell.length_c   1.000
_cell.angle_alpha   90.00
_cell.angle_beta   90.00
_cell.angle_gamma   90.00
#
_symmetry.space_group_name_H-M   'P 1'
#
loop_
_entity.id
_entity.type
_entity.pdbx_description
1 polymer ?
#
loop_
_entity_poly.entity_id
_entity_poly.type
_entity_poly.pdbx_seq_one_letter_code
_entity_poly.pdbx_strand_id
1 'polypeptide(L)' 'FRGHRMLVEIFHVLLEEADRLLPERFGSQWKNAEDESQGNRVICDYMAGMTDQYANRIYSRFFLPNEGSVFDRI' A
#
# COMPACT_ATOMS: atom_id res chain seq x y z
N PHE A 1 -11.14 -8.78 -12.70
CA PHE A 1 -10.44 -8.41 -11.48
C PHE A 1 -11.44 -7.91 -10.45
N ARG A 2 -11.67 -8.72 -9.48
CA ARG A 2 -12.58 -8.26 -8.43
C ARG A 2 -11.84 -7.35 -7.47
N GLY A 3 -10.90 -6.66 -8.04
CA GLY A 3 -9.94 -5.95 -7.26
C GLY A 3 -10.33 -4.56 -6.89
N HIS A 4 -11.43 -4.04 -7.39
CA HIS A 4 -11.76 -2.67 -7.05
C HIS A 4 -11.87 -2.50 -5.53
N ARG A 5 -12.66 -3.35 -4.90
CA ARG A 5 -12.84 -3.28 -3.45
C ARG A 5 -11.55 -3.63 -2.73
N MET A 6 -10.85 -4.64 -3.24
CA MET A 6 -9.58 -5.05 -2.67
C MET A 6 -8.57 -3.91 -2.72
N LEU A 7 -8.52 -3.21 -3.85
CA LEU A 7 -7.61 -2.08 -3.99
C LEU A 7 -7.95 -0.95 -3.04
N VAL A 8 -9.24 -0.67 -2.85
CA VAL A 8 -9.67 0.35 -1.91
C VAL A 8 -9.21 0.00 -0.50
N GLU A 9 -9.35 -1.26 -0.11
CA GLU A 9 -8.93 -1.68 1.22
C GLU A 9 -7.43 -1.59 1.39
N ILE A 10 -6.67 -1.97 0.37
CA ILE A 10 -5.23 -1.83 0.41
C ILE A 10 -4.84 -0.36 0.55
N PHE A 11 -5.52 0.51 -0.20
CA PHE A 11 -5.24 1.94 -0.13
C PHE A 11 -5.44 2.48 1.29
N HIS A 12 -6.51 2.07 1.95
CA HIS A 12 -6.78 2.52 3.31
C HIS A 12 -5.70 2.08 4.28
N VAL A 13 -5.25 0.84 4.16
CA VAL A 13 -4.17 0.36 5.03
C VAL A 13 -2.90 1.16 4.78
N LEU A 14 -2.59 1.41 3.52
CA LEU A 14 -1.38 2.17 3.18
C LEU A 14 -1.48 3.62 3.65
N LEU A 15 -2.68 4.21 3.63
CA LEU A 15 -2.84 5.55 4.17
C LEU A 15 -2.48 5.62 5.65
N GLU A 16 -2.87 4.61 6.40
CA GLU A 16 -2.67 4.63 7.85
C GLU A 16 -1.24 4.27 8.25
N GLU A 17 -0.58 3.43 7.46
CA GLU A 17 0.72 2.90 7.84
C GLU A 17 1.77 3.14 6.75
N ALA A 18 1.65 4.24 6.03
CA ALA A 18 2.52 4.49 4.88
C ALA A 18 4.00 4.46 5.24
N ASP A 19 4.36 5.07 6.36
CA ASP A 19 5.76 5.15 6.76
C ASP A 19 6.34 3.78 7.11
N ARG A 20 5.49 2.81 7.40
CA ARG A 20 5.93 1.46 7.80
C ARG A 20 5.85 0.47 6.66
N LEU A 21 4.85 0.62 5.79
CA LEU A 21 4.53 -0.43 4.82
C LEU A 21 5.02 -0.14 3.41
N LEU A 22 5.13 1.13 3.02
CA LEU A 22 5.60 1.45 1.68
C LEU A 22 7.04 1.03 1.49
N PRO A 23 7.40 0.50 0.31
CA PRO A 23 8.80 0.27 0.00
C PRO A 23 9.61 1.55 0.17
N GLU A 24 10.87 1.43 0.49
CA GLU A 24 11.68 2.59 0.85
C GLU A 24 11.60 3.71 -0.18
N ARG A 25 11.62 3.35 -1.45
CA ARG A 25 11.55 4.33 -2.53
C ARG A 25 10.30 5.20 -2.44
N PHE A 26 9.16 4.58 -2.25
CA PHE A 26 7.90 5.31 -2.14
C PHE A 26 7.72 5.92 -0.76
N GLY A 27 8.24 5.26 0.25
CA GLY A 27 8.19 5.79 1.61
C GLY A 27 8.92 7.11 1.72
N SER A 28 10.06 7.23 1.06
CA SER A 28 10.81 8.49 1.07
C SER A 28 10.01 9.60 0.39
N GLN A 29 9.39 9.30 -0.74
CA GLN A 29 8.57 10.29 -1.43
C GLN A 29 7.40 10.71 -0.57
N TRP A 30 6.79 9.74 0.14
CA TRP A 30 5.65 10.03 0.98
C TRP A 30 6.05 10.95 2.14
N LYS A 31 7.21 10.69 2.75
CA LYS A 31 7.66 11.52 3.86
C LYS A 31 8.01 12.93 3.42
N ASN A 32 8.44 13.09 2.18
CA ASN A 32 8.79 14.40 1.66
C ASN A 32 7.61 15.13 1.03
N ALA A 33 6.43 14.53 1.04
CA ALA A 33 5.24 15.17 0.52
C ALA A 33 4.92 16.42 1.33
N GLU A 34 4.51 17.48 0.64
CA GLU A 34 4.26 18.76 1.29
C GLU A 34 2.89 18.82 1.95
N ASP A 35 1.96 17.99 1.47
CA ASP A 35 0.63 17.97 2.06
C ASP A 35 0.02 16.59 1.85
N GLU A 36 -1.19 16.42 2.38
CA GLU A 36 -1.88 15.15 2.33
C GLU A 36 -2.15 14.71 0.88
N SER A 37 -2.47 15.66 0.03
CA SER A 37 -2.75 15.35 -1.36
C SER A 37 -1.55 14.74 -2.05
N GLN A 38 -0.37 15.28 -1.82
CA GLN A 38 0.86 14.73 -2.40
C GLN A 38 1.16 13.37 -1.83
N GLY A 39 0.95 13.18 -0.54
CA GLY A 39 1.16 11.88 0.08
C GLY A 39 0.26 10.83 -0.50
N ASN A 40 -1.01 11.18 -0.70
CA ASN A 40 -1.97 10.25 -1.30
C ASN A 40 -1.57 9.91 -2.73
N ARG A 41 -1.03 10.88 -3.46
CA ARG A 41 -0.58 10.64 -4.82
C ARG A 41 0.54 9.62 -4.87
N VAL A 42 1.45 9.68 -3.91
CA VAL A 42 2.54 8.70 -3.84
C VAL A 42 1.97 7.29 -3.67
N ILE A 43 0.99 7.13 -2.80
CA ILE A 43 0.37 5.83 -2.59
C ILE A 43 -0.33 5.37 -3.86
N CYS A 44 -1.04 6.27 -4.53
CA CYS A 44 -1.71 5.91 -5.78
C CYS A 44 -0.71 5.48 -6.85
N ASP A 45 0.41 6.18 -6.94
CA ASP A 45 1.45 5.83 -7.90
C ASP A 45 2.01 4.44 -7.60
N TYR A 46 2.22 4.14 -6.33
CA TYR A 46 2.69 2.82 -5.95
C TYR A 46 1.68 1.75 -6.36
N MET A 47 0.41 1.98 -6.06
CA MET A 47 -0.63 1.00 -6.37
C MET A 47 -0.86 0.84 -7.85
N ALA A 48 -0.66 1.91 -8.62
CA ALA A 48 -0.86 1.85 -10.06
C ALA A 48 0.09 0.88 -10.76
N GLY A 49 1.21 0.58 -10.13
CA GLY A 49 2.17 -0.37 -10.67
C GLY A 49 1.91 -1.81 -10.30
N MET A 50 0.88 -2.08 -9.52
CA MET A 50 0.62 -3.45 -9.07
C MET A 50 -0.04 -4.27 -10.16
N THR A 51 0.44 -5.52 -10.30
CA THR A 51 -0.29 -6.51 -11.08
C THR A 51 -1.39 -7.11 -10.19
N ASP A 52 -2.32 -7.85 -10.82
CA ASP A 52 -3.35 -8.54 -10.06
C ASP A 52 -2.75 -9.51 -9.05
N GLN A 53 -1.71 -10.23 -9.47
CA GLN A 53 -1.07 -11.19 -8.57
C GLN A 53 -0.42 -10.49 -7.40
N TYR A 54 0.23 -9.38 -7.66
CA TYR A 54 0.92 -8.64 -6.60
C TYR A 54 -0.11 -8.06 -5.62
N ALA A 55 -1.19 -7.50 -6.15
CA ALA A 55 -2.24 -6.95 -5.29
C ALA A 55 -2.86 -8.04 -4.42
N ASN A 56 -3.09 -9.22 -4.98
CA ASN A 56 -3.61 -10.32 -4.19
C ASN A 56 -2.66 -10.72 -3.08
N ARG A 57 -1.37 -10.72 -3.36
CA ARG A 57 -0.37 -11.07 -2.35
C ARG A 57 -0.37 -10.05 -1.21
N ILE A 58 -0.41 -8.77 -1.56
CA ILE A 58 -0.43 -7.71 -0.56
C ILE A 58 -1.69 -7.78 0.28
N TYR A 59 -2.82 -8.00 -0.36
CA TYR A 59 -4.08 -8.12 0.35
C TYR A 59 -4.04 -9.26 1.35
N SER A 60 -3.47 -10.39 0.93
CA SER A 60 -3.34 -11.54 1.82
C SER A 60 -2.46 -11.20 3.01
N ARG A 61 -1.37 -10.48 2.79
CA ARG A 61 -0.50 -10.08 3.88
C ARG A 61 -1.22 -9.22 4.91
N PHE A 62 -2.07 -8.32 4.42
CA PHE A 62 -2.73 -7.38 5.32
C PHE A 62 -3.91 -8.00 6.07
N PHE A 63 -4.61 -8.90 5.44
CA PHE A 63 -5.92 -9.29 5.94
C PHE A 63 -6.08 -10.76 6.30
N LEU A 64 -5.12 -11.62 5.94
CA LEU A 64 -5.21 -13.04 6.27
C LEU A 64 -4.28 -13.34 7.43
N PRO A 65 -4.77 -13.98 8.49
CA PRO A 65 -4.02 -14.10 9.74
C PRO A 65 -2.78 -14.97 9.68
N ASN A 66 -2.63 -15.80 8.67
CA ASN A 66 -1.50 -16.73 8.60
C ASN A 66 -0.41 -16.29 7.65
N GLU A 67 -0.42 -15.03 7.23
CA GLU A 67 0.47 -14.56 6.19
C GLU A 67 1.64 -13.72 6.70
N GLY A 68 2.00 -13.89 7.95
CA GLY A 68 3.10 -13.15 8.49
C GLY A 68 2.68 -11.78 9.02
N SER A 69 3.66 -10.94 9.30
CA SER A 69 3.39 -9.67 9.94
C SER A 69 2.86 -8.64 8.94
N VAL A 70 1.78 -7.96 9.29
CA VAL A 70 1.27 -6.87 8.46
C VAL A 70 2.18 -5.65 8.51
N PHE A 71 3.10 -5.62 9.46
CA PHE A 71 4.00 -4.48 9.63
C PHE A 71 5.32 -4.66 8.91
N ASP A 72 5.53 -5.80 8.26
CA ASP A 72 6.71 -5.98 7.45
C ASP A 72 6.62 -5.10 6.21
N ARG A 73 7.74 -4.50 5.85
CA ARG A 73 7.78 -3.67 4.66
C ARG A 73 7.56 -4.53 3.42
N ILE A 74 6.79 -4.01 2.49
CA ILE A 74 6.40 -4.77 1.30
C ILE A 74 7.54 -4.86 0.28
#